data_6dc2a523549b627c59350475ce2a1085
#
_entry.id   6dc2a523549b627c59350475ce2a1085
#
_cell.length_a   1.000
_cell.length_b   1.000
_cell.length_c   1.000
_cell.angle_alpha   90.00
_cell.angle_beta   90.00
_cell.angle_gamma   90.00
#
_symmetry.space_group_name_H-M   'P 1'
#
loop_
_entity.id
_entity.type
_entity.pdbx_description
1 polymer ?
#
loop_
_entity_poly.entity_id
_entity_poly.type
_entity_poly.pdbx_seq_one_letter_code
_entity_poly.pdbx_strand_id
1 'polypeptide(L)'
;MNMDSLSKLSMDGKIGVVTGSTQGLGEAIAHLFADRGCKGLVITGRNEKNGARVKSDLEKKGVKTVFVQADLASMDDTRKVIAAADKAFGRVDAVVNAAGITDRGTIWDTKPELFDAMMNVNVRAPYFITQDALHVMKREKIKGTFVNIISMSGHGGQDFISAYCISKGALITLTKNTAYAVMRHQIRVNGLTIGWMDTPGEDRIMKTYHDAQPGWLAKAEAARPLGRLLKPDEVARACGFLSSEESGMMTGAIIDFDQQVLGTGNSIPEPPAV
;
A
#
# COMPACT_ATOMS: atom_id res chain seq x y z
N MET A 1 -22.34 -21.18 4.61
CA MET A 1 -21.62 -19.96 4.95
C MET A 1 -22.67 -18.97 5.44
N ASN A 2 -22.61 -18.57 6.70
CA ASN A 2 -23.65 -17.74 7.30
C ASN A 2 -23.53 -16.31 6.76
N MET A 3 -24.65 -15.64 6.43
CA MET A 3 -24.62 -14.27 5.86
C MET A 3 -23.89 -13.26 6.77
N ASP A 4 -23.84 -13.49 8.08
CA ASP A 4 -23.09 -12.68 9.04
C ASP A 4 -21.57 -12.67 8.79
N SER A 5 -20.98 -13.72 8.20
CA SER A 5 -19.54 -13.76 7.92
C SER A 5 -19.12 -12.89 6.73
N LEU A 6 -20.01 -12.71 5.75
CA LEU A 6 -19.76 -11.81 4.61
C LEU A 6 -19.88 -10.32 5.01
N SER A 7 -20.71 -10.01 6.01
CA SER A 7 -20.87 -8.64 6.50
C SER A 7 -19.59 -8.09 7.13
N LYS A 8 -18.77 -8.94 7.76
CA LYS A 8 -17.53 -8.53 8.43
C LYS A 8 -16.41 -8.12 7.49
N LEU A 9 -16.38 -8.65 6.25
CA LEU A 9 -15.46 -8.19 5.19
C LEU A 9 -15.91 -6.89 4.54
N SER A 10 -17.10 -6.41 4.86
CA SER A 10 -17.71 -5.23 4.28
C SER A 10 -16.93 -3.95 4.63
N MET A 11 -16.92 -3.06 3.67
CA MET A 11 -16.53 -1.66 3.84
C MET A 11 -17.76 -0.73 3.86
N ASP A 12 -18.95 -1.30 4.05
CA ASP A 12 -20.21 -0.56 3.99
C ASP A 12 -20.23 0.65 4.93
N GLY A 13 -20.65 1.78 4.40
CA GLY A 13 -20.70 3.05 5.13
C GLY A 13 -19.34 3.70 5.43
N LYS A 14 -18.21 3.02 5.15
CA LYS A 14 -16.86 3.53 5.46
C LYS A 14 -16.35 4.51 4.41
N ILE A 15 -15.49 5.41 4.85
CA ILE A 15 -14.72 6.32 3.98
C ILE A 15 -13.27 5.84 3.94
N GLY A 16 -12.81 5.49 2.75
CA GLY A 16 -11.44 5.04 2.50
C GLY A 16 -10.55 6.12 1.92
N VAL A 17 -9.27 6.09 2.27
CA VAL A 17 -8.21 6.87 1.64
C VAL A 17 -7.14 5.90 1.16
N VAL A 18 -6.82 5.94 -0.13
CA VAL A 18 -5.78 5.08 -0.72
C VAL A 18 -4.77 5.96 -1.45
N THR A 19 -3.52 5.94 -1.01
CA THR A 19 -2.47 6.70 -1.69
C THR A 19 -1.87 5.91 -2.85
N GLY A 20 -1.39 6.62 -3.90
CA GLY A 20 -0.82 5.95 -5.07
C GLY A 20 -1.84 5.12 -5.86
N SER A 21 -3.09 5.53 -5.87
CA SER A 21 -4.24 4.74 -6.34
C SER A 21 -4.69 5.05 -7.77
N THR A 22 -3.81 5.63 -8.59
CA THR A 22 -4.12 5.91 -10.01
C THR A 22 -3.60 4.83 -10.96
N GLN A 23 -2.96 3.79 -10.42
CA GLN A 23 -2.47 2.61 -11.16
C GLN A 23 -2.08 1.47 -10.19
N GLY A 24 -1.90 0.27 -10.72
CA GLY A 24 -1.30 -0.87 -10.02
C GLY A 24 -2.02 -1.26 -8.73
N LEU A 25 -1.26 -1.51 -7.66
CA LEU A 25 -1.81 -2.00 -6.39
C LEU A 25 -2.81 -1.01 -5.77
N GLY A 26 -2.47 0.28 -5.72
CA GLY A 26 -3.36 1.27 -5.11
C GLY A 26 -4.70 1.38 -5.84
N GLU A 27 -4.71 1.28 -7.18
CA GLU A 27 -5.93 1.20 -7.98
C GLU A 27 -6.75 -0.06 -7.66
N ALA A 28 -6.09 -1.22 -7.59
CA ALA A 28 -6.76 -2.48 -7.23
C ALA A 28 -7.40 -2.42 -5.83
N ILE A 29 -6.73 -1.80 -4.85
CA ILE A 29 -7.27 -1.59 -3.50
C ILE A 29 -8.50 -0.68 -3.54
N ALA A 30 -8.45 0.43 -4.29
CA ALA A 30 -9.58 1.36 -4.41
C ALA A 30 -10.80 0.67 -5.03
N HIS A 31 -10.61 -0.14 -6.08
CA HIS A 31 -11.67 -0.94 -6.68
C HIS A 31 -12.24 -1.99 -5.72
N LEU A 32 -11.39 -2.70 -4.96
CA LEU A 32 -11.86 -3.67 -3.97
C LEU A 32 -12.70 -3.00 -2.86
N PHE A 33 -12.28 -1.81 -2.40
CA PHE A 33 -13.05 -1.06 -1.40
C PHE A 33 -14.43 -0.68 -1.93
N ALA A 34 -14.50 -0.26 -3.19
CA ALA A 34 -15.76 0.02 -3.87
C ALA A 34 -16.64 -1.24 -3.96
N ASP A 35 -16.08 -2.37 -4.38
CA ASP A 35 -16.79 -3.65 -4.49
C ASP A 35 -17.28 -4.20 -3.13
N ARG A 36 -16.65 -3.76 -2.04
CA ARG A 36 -17.05 -4.08 -0.67
C ARG A 36 -18.00 -3.06 -0.03
N GLY A 37 -18.56 -2.14 -0.80
CA GLY A 37 -19.60 -1.20 -0.34
C GLY A 37 -19.06 0.06 0.33
N CYS A 38 -17.82 0.45 0.10
CA CYS A 38 -17.28 1.70 0.61
C CYS A 38 -18.15 2.88 0.15
N LYS A 39 -18.56 3.75 1.09
CA LYS A 39 -19.45 4.88 0.80
C LYS A 39 -18.75 6.02 0.07
N GLY A 40 -17.47 6.21 0.33
CA GLY A 40 -16.67 7.24 -0.32
C GLY A 40 -15.19 6.90 -0.30
N LEU A 41 -14.48 7.39 -1.32
CA LEU A 41 -13.05 7.17 -1.50
C LEU A 41 -12.31 8.47 -1.81
N VAL A 42 -11.14 8.62 -1.21
CA VAL A 42 -10.12 9.55 -1.68
C VAL A 42 -9.00 8.76 -2.32
N ILE A 43 -8.73 9.08 -3.58
CA ILE A 43 -7.66 8.50 -4.37
C ILE A 43 -6.61 9.55 -4.71
N THR A 44 -5.32 9.18 -4.74
CA THR A 44 -4.26 10.14 -5.05
C THR A 44 -3.25 9.61 -6.06
N GLY A 45 -2.65 10.52 -6.78
CA GLY A 45 -1.54 10.24 -7.69
C GLY A 45 -1.11 11.49 -8.43
N ARG A 46 0.03 11.42 -9.11
CA ARG A 46 0.59 12.55 -9.86
C ARG A 46 -0.04 12.72 -11.24
N ASN A 47 -0.49 11.63 -11.85
CA ASN A 47 -1.03 11.62 -13.20
C ASN A 47 -2.53 11.93 -13.18
N GLU A 48 -2.89 13.12 -13.67
CA GLU A 48 -4.26 13.62 -13.71
C GLU A 48 -5.18 12.73 -14.57
N LYS A 49 -4.70 12.33 -15.76
CA LYS A 49 -5.47 11.48 -16.68
C LYS A 49 -5.84 10.14 -16.05
N ASN A 50 -4.86 9.49 -15.40
CA ASN A 50 -5.11 8.24 -14.71
C ASN A 50 -6.04 8.43 -13.51
N GLY A 51 -5.86 9.53 -12.75
CA GLY A 51 -6.72 9.86 -11.62
C GLY A 51 -8.17 10.09 -12.04
N ALA A 52 -8.39 10.83 -13.12
CA ALA A 52 -9.74 11.06 -13.68
C ALA A 52 -10.39 9.76 -14.16
N ARG A 53 -9.62 8.86 -14.81
CA ARG A 53 -10.10 7.53 -15.23
C ARG A 53 -10.54 6.70 -14.03
N VAL A 54 -9.66 6.49 -13.05
CA VAL A 54 -9.98 5.67 -11.87
C VAL A 54 -11.15 6.25 -11.09
N LYS A 55 -11.19 7.57 -10.92
CA LYS A 55 -12.35 8.25 -10.31
C LYS A 55 -13.64 7.91 -11.03
N SER A 56 -13.67 8.08 -12.36
CA SER A 56 -14.87 7.76 -13.17
C SER A 56 -15.30 6.30 -13.03
N ASP A 57 -14.34 5.37 -13.00
CA ASP A 57 -14.65 3.94 -12.89
C ASP A 57 -15.21 3.57 -11.50
N LEU A 58 -14.74 4.23 -10.44
CA LEU A 58 -15.26 4.06 -9.08
C LEU A 58 -16.66 4.71 -8.93
N GLU A 59 -16.89 5.85 -9.55
CA GLU A 59 -18.20 6.52 -9.54
C GLU A 59 -19.26 5.71 -10.29
N LYS A 60 -18.91 5.00 -11.37
CA LYS A 60 -19.79 4.03 -12.05
C LYS A 60 -20.22 2.87 -11.12
N LYS A 61 -19.42 2.53 -10.12
CA LYS A 61 -19.75 1.55 -9.06
C LYS A 61 -20.61 2.15 -7.94
N GLY A 62 -20.99 3.43 -8.03
CA GLY A 62 -21.82 4.11 -7.03
C GLY A 62 -21.05 4.72 -5.87
N VAL A 63 -19.71 4.75 -5.92
CA VAL A 63 -18.88 5.28 -4.83
C VAL A 63 -18.52 6.73 -5.08
N LYS A 64 -18.92 7.64 -4.17
CA LYS A 64 -18.49 9.04 -4.23
C LYS A 64 -16.97 9.13 -4.12
N THR A 65 -16.29 9.58 -5.16
CA THR A 65 -14.82 9.56 -5.23
C THR A 65 -14.25 10.97 -5.39
N VAL A 66 -13.25 11.28 -4.55
CA VAL A 66 -12.44 12.49 -4.66
C VAL A 66 -11.05 12.11 -5.16
N PHE A 67 -10.64 12.65 -6.28
CA PHE A 67 -9.26 12.54 -6.75
C PHE A 67 -8.47 13.78 -6.29
N VAL A 68 -7.36 13.53 -5.60
CA VAL A 68 -6.39 14.54 -5.20
C VAL A 68 -5.12 14.35 -6.03
N GLN A 69 -4.89 15.25 -6.99
CA GLN A 69 -3.59 15.28 -7.66
C GLN A 69 -2.54 15.74 -6.65
N ALA A 70 -1.59 14.87 -6.32
CA ALA A 70 -0.60 15.10 -5.29
C ALA A 70 0.75 14.48 -5.65
N ASP A 71 1.82 15.24 -5.49
CA ASP A 71 3.17 14.72 -5.37
C ASP A 71 3.51 14.57 -3.89
N LEU A 72 3.57 13.34 -3.43
CA LEU A 72 3.82 13.04 -2.02
C LEU A 72 5.27 13.36 -1.57
N ALA A 73 6.16 13.75 -2.49
CA ALA A 73 7.41 14.40 -2.12
C ALA A 73 7.21 15.82 -1.58
N SER A 74 6.08 16.46 -1.90
CA SER A 74 5.66 17.76 -1.37
C SER A 74 4.87 17.59 -0.07
N MET A 75 5.25 18.35 0.97
CA MET A 75 4.51 18.35 2.24
C MET A 75 3.12 18.97 2.08
N ASP A 76 3.02 20.05 1.31
CA ASP A 76 1.75 20.72 1.05
C ASP A 76 0.75 19.79 0.34
N ASP A 77 1.22 19.02 -0.64
CA ASP A 77 0.37 18.05 -1.34
C ASP A 77 0.00 16.87 -0.41
N THR A 78 0.93 16.42 0.43
CA THR A 78 0.67 15.39 1.44
C THR A 78 -0.49 15.79 2.36
N ARG A 79 -0.50 17.03 2.86
CA ARG A 79 -1.56 17.56 3.72
C ARG A 79 -2.92 17.69 3.02
N LYS A 80 -2.95 17.89 1.71
CA LYS A 80 -4.21 17.98 0.94
C LYS A 80 -4.99 16.66 0.95
N VAL A 81 -4.34 15.51 1.13
CA VAL A 81 -4.98 14.20 1.01
C VAL A 81 -6.08 14.01 2.05
N ILE A 82 -5.75 14.15 3.34
CA ILE A 82 -6.74 13.99 4.42
C ILE A 82 -7.66 15.20 4.51
N ALA A 83 -7.16 16.40 4.22
CA ALA A 83 -8.02 17.60 4.16
C ALA A 83 -9.14 17.45 3.13
N ALA A 84 -8.87 16.81 1.98
CA ALA A 84 -9.89 16.52 0.98
C ALA A 84 -10.93 15.49 1.48
N ALA A 85 -10.49 14.46 2.21
CA ALA A 85 -11.39 13.49 2.83
C ALA A 85 -12.30 14.16 3.88
N ASP A 86 -11.72 14.97 4.75
CA ASP A 86 -12.45 15.70 5.78
C ASP A 86 -13.46 16.68 5.17
N LYS A 87 -13.04 17.45 4.18
CA LYS A 87 -13.92 18.38 3.47
C LYS A 87 -15.11 17.70 2.77
N ALA A 88 -14.86 16.53 2.14
CA ALA A 88 -15.86 15.87 1.32
C ALA A 88 -16.81 14.97 2.11
N PHE A 89 -16.35 14.40 3.21
CA PHE A 89 -17.03 13.35 3.96
C PHE A 89 -17.14 13.62 5.48
N GLY A 90 -16.35 14.52 6.03
CA GLY A 90 -16.29 14.81 7.47
C GLY A 90 -15.68 13.68 8.31
N ARG A 91 -15.16 12.60 7.66
CA ARG A 91 -14.65 11.43 8.36
C ARG A 91 -13.63 10.65 7.52
N VAL A 92 -12.86 9.81 8.20
CA VAL A 92 -11.93 8.82 7.59
C VAL A 92 -12.02 7.54 8.41
N ASP A 93 -12.25 6.40 7.78
CA ASP A 93 -12.39 5.09 8.45
C ASP A 93 -11.23 4.16 8.15
N ALA A 94 -10.69 4.19 6.93
CA ALA A 94 -9.61 3.33 6.51
C ALA A 94 -8.59 4.12 5.67
N VAL A 95 -7.31 3.95 5.98
CA VAL A 95 -6.21 4.54 5.19
C VAL A 95 -5.28 3.44 4.73
N VAL A 96 -5.00 3.39 3.44
CA VAL A 96 -3.96 2.53 2.89
C VAL A 96 -2.85 3.38 2.29
N ASN A 97 -1.67 3.34 2.90
CA ASN A 97 -0.46 3.97 2.40
C ASN A 97 0.18 3.04 1.36
N ALA A 98 -0.26 3.16 0.09
CA ALA A 98 0.22 2.33 -1.01
C ALA A 98 1.15 3.07 -1.98
N ALA A 99 1.28 4.39 -1.87
CA ALA A 99 2.24 5.15 -2.66
C ALA A 99 3.69 4.79 -2.29
N GLY A 100 4.54 4.73 -3.30
CA GLY A 100 5.97 4.53 -3.10
C GLY A 100 6.74 4.69 -4.40
N ILE A 101 8.03 4.97 -4.27
CA ILE A 101 9.01 4.95 -5.35
C ILE A 101 10.10 3.94 -5.02
N THR A 102 10.68 3.32 -6.04
CA THR A 102 11.65 2.22 -5.91
C THR A 102 12.85 2.39 -6.85
N ASP A 103 13.24 3.62 -7.12
CA ASP A 103 14.38 3.92 -7.99
C ASP A 103 15.67 3.29 -7.44
N ARG A 104 16.61 2.98 -8.32
CA ARG A 104 17.80 2.18 -8.00
C ARG A 104 18.94 3.05 -7.49
N GLY A 105 19.68 2.53 -6.51
CA GLY A 105 20.89 3.11 -5.96
C GLY A 105 21.47 2.21 -4.88
N THR A 106 22.79 2.00 -4.94
CA THR A 106 23.54 1.21 -3.94
C THR A 106 24.00 2.10 -2.80
N ILE A 107 24.60 1.50 -1.76
CA ILE A 107 25.23 2.26 -0.68
C ILE A 107 26.44 3.09 -1.20
N TRP A 108 26.99 2.74 -2.35
CA TRP A 108 28.16 3.40 -2.92
C TRP A 108 27.83 4.60 -3.80
N ASP A 109 26.64 4.62 -4.43
CA ASP A 109 26.32 5.59 -5.50
C ASP A 109 24.96 6.29 -5.35
N THR A 110 24.19 5.98 -4.30
CA THR A 110 22.93 6.70 -4.05
C THR A 110 23.17 8.18 -3.83
N LYS A 111 22.61 9.00 -4.71
CA LYS A 111 22.71 10.46 -4.61
C LYS A 111 21.79 10.99 -3.50
N PRO A 112 22.18 12.10 -2.80
CA PRO A 112 21.35 12.69 -1.77
C PRO A 112 19.91 12.98 -2.22
N GLU A 113 19.73 13.49 -3.45
CA GLU A 113 18.41 13.84 -3.99
C GLU A 113 17.51 12.60 -4.14
N LEU A 114 18.08 11.46 -4.53
CA LEU A 114 17.35 10.19 -4.59
C LEU A 114 16.99 9.70 -3.20
N PHE A 115 17.92 9.77 -2.25
CA PHE A 115 17.67 9.41 -0.86
C PHE A 115 16.55 10.26 -0.27
N ASP A 116 16.61 11.57 -0.43
CA ASP A 116 15.61 12.52 0.08
C ASP A 116 14.24 12.28 -0.57
N ALA A 117 14.17 12.08 -1.88
CA ALA A 117 12.93 11.74 -2.58
C ALA A 117 12.32 10.44 -2.04
N MET A 118 13.15 9.42 -1.83
CA MET A 118 12.74 8.13 -1.26
C MET A 118 12.16 8.28 0.14
N MET A 119 12.86 9.01 1.02
CA MET A 119 12.39 9.26 2.38
C MET A 119 11.15 10.13 2.41
N ASN A 120 11.07 11.15 1.54
CA ASN A 120 9.90 12.02 1.47
C ASN A 120 8.63 11.26 1.06
N VAL A 121 8.70 10.46 0.00
CA VAL A 121 7.53 9.73 -0.51
C VAL A 121 7.20 8.51 0.34
N ASN A 122 8.21 7.69 0.67
CA ASN A 122 7.97 6.38 1.29
C ASN A 122 7.84 6.44 2.82
N VAL A 123 8.33 7.50 3.48
CA VAL A 123 8.34 7.59 4.96
C VAL A 123 7.59 8.82 5.45
N ARG A 124 8.02 10.03 5.03
CA ARG A 124 7.45 11.28 5.51
C ARG A 124 5.98 11.40 5.16
N ALA A 125 5.60 11.13 3.93
CA ALA A 125 4.20 11.23 3.50
C ALA A 125 3.29 10.26 4.27
N PRO A 126 3.57 8.94 4.37
CA PRO A 126 2.78 8.04 5.21
C PRO A 126 2.68 8.47 6.68
N TYR A 127 3.76 9.01 7.25
CA TYR A 127 3.75 9.52 8.63
C TYR A 127 2.71 10.63 8.81
N PHE A 128 2.75 11.66 7.95
CA PHE A 128 1.87 12.82 8.09
C PHE A 128 0.43 12.56 7.62
N ILE A 129 0.22 11.71 6.61
CA ILE A 129 -1.11 11.23 6.26
C ILE A 129 -1.74 10.47 7.44
N THR A 130 -0.96 9.61 8.10
CA THR A 130 -1.40 8.90 9.30
C THR A 130 -1.74 9.88 10.43
N GLN A 131 -0.89 10.86 10.70
CA GLN A 131 -1.11 11.88 11.73
C GLN A 131 -2.41 12.66 11.48
N ASP A 132 -2.62 13.15 10.26
CA ASP A 132 -3.80 13.92 9.92
C ASP A 132 -5.08 13.07 10.01
N ALA A 133 -5.03 11.83 9.53
CA ALA A 133 -6.16 10.91 9.63
C ALA A 133 -6.51 10.58 11.10
N LEU A 134 -5.49 10.41 11.95
CA LEU A 134 -5.70 10.18 13.39
C LEU A 134 -6.41 11.36 14.06
N HIS A 135 -6.12 12.61 13.66
CA HIS A 135 -6.85 13.77 14.16
C HIS A 135 -8.33 13.72 13.80
N VAL A 136 -8.67 13.37 12.55
CA VAL A 136 -10.06 13.20 12.10
C VAL A 136 -10.71 12.04 12.82
N MET A 137 -10.06 10.86 12.88
CA MET A 137 -10.62 9.69 13.57
C MET A 137 -10.88 9.96 15.05
N LYS A 138 -9.96 10.66 15.74
CA LYS A 138 -10.14 11.03 17.16
C LYS A 138 -11.30 12.00 17.35
N ARG A 139 -11.42 13.03 16.51
CA ARG A 139 -12.51 14.01 16.55
C ARG A 139 -13.87 13.33 16.38
N GLU A 140 -13.98 12.44 15.41
CA GLU A 140 -15.22 11.74 15.07
C GLU A 140 -15.44 10.43 15.86
N LYS A 141 -14.53 10.10 16.79
CA LYS A 141 -14.55 8.86 17.59
C LYS A 141 -14.62 7.58 16.74
N ILE A 142 -13.91 7.58 15.62
CA ILE A 142 -13.87 6.46 14.67
C ILE A 142 -12.80 5.45 15.11
N LYS A 143 -13.18 4.18 15.17
CA LYS A 143 -12.29 3.03 15.37
C LYS A 143 -11.73 2.60 14.01
N GLY A 144 -10.85 3.44 13.46
CA GLY A 144 -10.36 3.30 12.10
C GLY A 144 -9.26 2.26 11.92
N THR A 145 -8.80 2.14 10.68
CA THR A 145 -7.74 1.21 10.31
C THR A 145 -6.69 1.86 9.41
N PHE A 146 -5.44 1.45 9.59
CA PHE A 146 -4.34 1.78 8.69
C PHE A 146 -3.69 0.50 8.16
N VAL A 147 -3.36 0.50 6.87
CA VAL A 147 -2.55 -0.53 6.24
C VAL A 147 -1.38 0.15 5.53
N ASN A 148 -0.16 -0.17 5.93
CA ASN A 148 1.04 0.30 5.28
C ASN A 148 1.55 -0.75 4.30
N ILE A 149 1.71 -0.40 3.03
CA ILE A 149 2.34 -1.26 2.03
C ILE A 149 3.85 -1.13 2.16
N ILE A 150 4.42 -2.14 2.76
CA ILE A 150 5.85 -2.28 3.00
C ILE A 150 6.44 -3.07 1.83
N SER A 151 7.53 -3.75 2.03
CA SER A 151 8.19 -4.66 1.08
C SER A 151 9.03 -5.65 1.85
N MET A 152 9.24 -6.84 1.31
CA MET A 152 10.25 -7.77 1.79
C MET A 152 11.64 -7.14 1.86
N SER A 153 11.91 -6.15 0.99
CA SER A 153 13.12 -5.30 1.03
C SER A 153 13.28 -4.52 2.34
N GLY A 154 12.20 -4.29 3.10
CA GLY A 154 12.26 -3.66 4.41
C GLY A 154 13.01 -4.47 5.47
N HIS A 155 13.24 -5.75 5.23
CA HIS A 155 14.10 -6.61 6.05
C HIS A 155 15.59 -6.54 5.66
N GLY A 156 15.91 -5.81 4.57
CA GLY A 156 17.27 -5.67 4.05
C GLY A 156 17.65 -6.74 3.02
N GLY A 157 18.93 -6.75 2.64
CA GLY A 157 19.50 -7.80 1.79
C GLY A 157 19.44 -7.58 0.28
N GLN A 158 19.04 -6.39 -0.18
CA GLN A 158 19.06 -6.01 -1.60
C GLN A 158 19.97 -4.79 -1.80
N ASP A 159 21.17 -5.04 -2.29
CA ASP A 159 22.26 -4.06 -2.38
C ASP A 159 22.00 -2.95 -3.40
N PHE A 160 21.26 -3.22 -4.47
CA PHE A 160 20.96 -2.29 -5.57
C PHE A 160 19.81 -1.30 -5.28
N ILE A 161 19.17 -1.37 -4.10
CA ILE A 161 18.07 -0.48 -3.67
C ILE A 161 18.19 -0.06 -2.20
N SER A 162 19.40 0.34 -1.81
CA SER A 162 19.74 0.63 -0.40
C SER A 162 18.77 1.61 0.28
N ALA A 163 18.54 2.78 -0.31
CA ALA A 163 17.63 3.79 0.23
C ALA A 163 16.17 3.28 0.31
N TYR A 164 15.74 2.48 -0.67
CA TYR A 164 14.42 1.85 -0.64
C TYR A 164 14.28 0.89 0.54
N CYS A 165 15.25 0.00 0.77
CA CYS A 165 15.26 -0.92 1.89
C CYS A 165 15.11 -0.16 3.23
N ILE A 166 15.90 0.90 3.42
CA ILE A 166 15.83 1.77 4.61
C ILE A 166 14.41 2.36 4.75
N SER A 167 13.85 2.91 3.68
CA SER A 167 12.54 3.53 3.71
C SER A 167 11.42 2.52 4.08
N LYS A 168 11.52 1.29 3.58
CA LYS A 168 10.54 0.23 3.89
C LYS A 168 10.75 -0.36 5.29
N GLY A 169 11.98 -0.43 5.79
CA GLY A 169 12.27 -0.73 7.20
C GLY A 169 11.70 0.32 8.16
N ALA A 170 11.78 1.61 7.78
CA ALA A 170 11.16 2.69 8.56
C ALA A 170 9.64 2.53 8.68
N LEU A 171 8.95 2.03 7.64
CA LEU A 171 7.51 1.75 7.71
C LEU A 171 7.16 0.60 8.66
N ILE A 172 8.04 -0.40 8.84
CA ILE A 172 7.87 -1.45 9.86
C ILE A 172 7.79 -0.80 11.25
N THR A 173 8.74 0.08 11.56
CA THR A 173 8.78 0.79 12.85
C THR A 173 7.59 1.75 12.99
N LEU A 174 7.25 2.51 11.95
CA LEU A 174 6.09 3.40 11.94
C LEU A 174 4.80 2.63 12.24
N THR A 175 4.60 1.47 11.62
CA THR A 175 3.43 0.62 11.84
C THR A 175 3.30 0.20 13.31
N LYS A 176 4.35 -0.38 13.88
CA LYS A 176 4.36 -0.85 15.26
C LYS A 176 4.19 0.27 16.28
N ASN A 177 4.91 1.36 16.08
CA ASN A 177 4.88 2.52 16.99
C ASN A 177 3.52 3.21 16.98
N THR A 178 2.93 3.40 15.80
CA THR A 178 1.60 3.98 15.67
C THR A 178 0.54 3.07 16.28
N ALA A 179 0.59 1.77 15.99
CA ALA A 179 -0.35 0.78 16.56
C ALA A 179 -0.38 0.86 18.09
N TYR A 180 0.79 0.89 18.72
CA TYR A 180 0.91 1.03 20.18
C TYR A 180 0.33 2.35 20.68
N ALA A 181 0.65 3.46 20.04
CA ALA A 181 0.24 4.80 20.46
C ALA A 181 -1.28 5.01 20.41
N VAL A 182 -1.97 4.36 19.43
CA VAL A 182 -3.42 4.59 19.20
C VAL A 182 -4.33 3.46 19.73
N MET A 183 -3.76 2.44 20.34
CA MET A 183 -4.49 1.25 20.80
C MET A 183 -5.69 1.57 21.68
N ARG A 184 -5.58 2.53 22.61
CA ARG A 184 -6.68 2.96 23.48
C ARG A 184 -7.83 3.64 22.73
N HIS A 185 -7.60 4.11 21.51
CA HIS A 185 -8.63 4.64 20.61
C HIS A 185 -9.29 3.53 19.78
N GLN A 186 -8.89 2.27 19.96
CA GLN A 186 -9.36 1.12 19.19
C GLN A 186 -9.10 1.26 17.68
N ILE A 187 -8.07 2.03 17.32
CA ILE A 187 -7.59 2.19 15.96
C ILE A 187 -6.52 1.11 15.71
N ARG A 188 -6.59 0.44 14.57
CA ARG A 188 -5.67 -0.64 14.21
C ARG A 188 -4.73 -0.20 13.10
N VAL A 189 -3.47 -0.61 13.20
CA VAL A 189 -2.42 -0.26 12.23
C VAL A 189 -1.62 -1.51 11.93
N ASN A 190 -1.62 -1.96 10.67
CA ASN A 190 -0.90 -3.15 10.24
C ASN A 190 -0.06 -2.86 8.99
N GLY A 191 0.91 -3.70 8.70
CA GLY A 191 1.77 -3.62 7.53
C GLY A 191 1.79 -4.92 6.75
N LEU A 192 1.84 -4.81 5.42
CA LEU A 192 2.07 -5.92 4.50
C LEU A 192 3.46 -5.77 3.87
N THR A 193 4.35 -6.70 4.17
CA THR A 193 5.66 -6.82 3.52
C THR A 193 5.49 -7.63 2.24
N ILE A 194 5.20 -6.91 1.14
CA ILE A 194 4.89 -7.54 -0.14
C ILE A 194 6.16 -7.94 -0.89
N GLY A 195 6.07 -9.05 -1.62
CA GLY A 195 7.08 -9.51 -2.55
C GLY A 195 7.02 -8.83 -3.92
N TRP A 196 7.71 -9.45 -4.88
CA TRP A 196 7.79 -8.95 -6.25
C TRP A 196 6.44 -9.08 -6.96
N MET A 197 5.93 -7.95 -7.46
CA MET A 197 4.58 -7.84 -7.98
C MET A 197 4.56 -7.41 -9.45
N ASP A 198 3.72 -8.06 -10.25
CA ASP A 198 3.43 -7.68 -11.62
C ASP A 198 2.55 -6.42 -11.65
N THR A 199 3.16 -5.29 -11.97
CA THR A 199 2.49 -3.99 -12.08
C THR A 199 3.06 -3.16 -13.22
N PRO A 200 2.30 -2.18 -13.76
CA PRO A 200 2.83 -1.23 -14.73
C PRO A 200 4.03 -0.42 -14.21
N GLY A 201 4.07 -0.17 -12.90
CA GLY A 201 5.21 0.49 -12.26
C GLY A 201 6.47 -0.37 -12.31
N GLU A 202 6.33 -1.67 -12.02
CA GLU A 202 7.44 -2.61 -12.07
C GLU A 202 7.94 -2.86 -13.50
N ASP A 203 7.03 -2.99 -14.47
CA ASP A 203 7.41 -3.10 -15.89
C ASP A 203 8.28 -1.91 -16.33
N ARG A 204 7.92 -0.69 -15.93
CA ARG A 204 8.73 0.50 -16.16
C ARG A 204 10.10 0.40 -15.50
N ILE A 205 10.19 -0.01 -14.24
CA ILE A 205 11.44 -0.18 -13.49
C ILE A 205 12.34 -1.20 -14.18
N MET A 206 11.79 -2.35 -14.55
CA MET A 206 12.53 -3.41 -15.23
C MET A 206 13.12 -2.94 -16.56
N LYS A 207 12.35 -2.19 -17.34
CA LYS A 207 12.82 -1.60 -18.61
C LYS A 207 13.83 -0.48 -18.43
N THR A 208 13.68 0.34 -17.38
CA THR A 208 14.54 1.52 -17.15
C THR A 208 15.90 1.16 -16.56
N TYR A 209 15.93 0.21 -15.62
CA TYR A 209 17.11 -0.07 -14.80
C TYR A 209 17.73 -1.46 -15.03
N HIS A 210 17.00 -2.38 -15.64
CA HIS A 210 17.44 -3.76 -15.82
C HIS A 210 17.47 -4.21 -17.28
N ASP A 211 17.34 -3.27 -18.22
CA ASP A 211 17.32 -3.55 -19.67
C ASP A 211 16.40 -4.72 -20.06
N ALA A 212 15.24 -4.78 -19.42
CA ALA A 212 14.30 -5.88 -19.57
C ALA A 212 13.73 -5.94 -20.98
N GLN A 213 13.97 -7.06 -21.64
CA GLN A 213 13.51 -7.33 -23.00
C GLN A 213 12.07 -7.82 -23.03
N PRO A 214 11.38 -7.79 -24.20
CA PRO A 214 10.07 -8.41 -24.34
C PRO A 214 10.07 -9.86 -23.81
N GLY A 215 9.05 -10.22 -23.01
CA GLY A 215 8.97 -11.53 -22.38
C GLY A 215 9.67 -11.64 -21.01
N TRP A 216 10.25 -10.56 -20.48
CA TRP A 216 10.89 -10.54 -19.16
C TRP A 216 10.00 -11.08 -18.05
N LEU A 217 8.70 -10.74 -18.08
CA LEU A 217 7.74 -11.16 -17.06
C LEU A 217 7.62 -12.69 -17.00
N ALA A 218 7.42 -13.34 -18.15
CA ALA A 218 7.31 -14.80 -18.21
C ALA A 218 8.59 -15.49 -17.70
N LYS A 219 9.77 -14.94 -18.04
CA LYS A 219 11.06 -15.42 -17.54
C LYS A 219 11.20 -15.24 -16.03
N ALA A 220 10.78 -14.07 -15.51
CA ALA A 220 10.80 -13.78 -14.08
C ALA A 220 9.85 -14.70 -13.31
N GLU A 221 8.65 -14.93 -13.84
CA GLU A 221 7.65 -15.82 -13.25
C GLU A 221 8.11 -17.26 -13.20
N ALA A 222 8.67 -17.79 -14.28
CA ALA A 222 9.22 -19.15 -14.36
C ALA A 222 10.35 -19.40 -13.33
N ALA A 223 11.07 -18.36 -12.93
CA ALA A 223 12.13 -18.43 -11.94
C ALA A 223 11.62 -18.31 -10.48
N ARG A 224 10.32 -18.28 -10.23
CA ARG A 224 9.76 -18.16 -8.89
C ARG A 224 9.25 -19.52 -8.38
N PRO A 225 9.30 -19.78 -7.05
CA PRO A 225 8.81 -21.03 -6.48
C PRO A 225 7.37 -21.37 -6.84
N LEU A 226 6.47 -20.36 -6.87
CA LEU A 226 5.07 -20.54 -7.25
C LEU A 226 4.80 -20.33 -8.75
N GLY A 227 5.86 -20.20 -9.58
CA GLY A 227 5.74 -20.03 -11.04
C GLY A 227 5.10 -18.72 -11.49
N ARG A 228 4.97 -17.73 -10.60
CA ARG A 228 4.36 -16.43 -10.91
C ARG A 228 4.81 -15.32 -9.97
N LEU A 229 4.63 -14.07 -10.38
CA LEU A 229 4.73 -12.91 -9.50
C LEU A 229 3.39 -12.68 -8.74
N LEU A 230 3.44 -11.90 -7.67
CA LEU A 230 2.24 -11.43 -6.99
C LEU A 230 1.37 -10.62 -7.95
N LYS A 231 0.07 -10.71 -7.78
CA LYS A 231 -0.89 -9.88 -8.51
C LYS A 231 -1.53 -8.84 -7.59
N PRO A 232 -1.79 -7.62 -8.08
CA PRO A 232 -2.33 -6.52 -7.26
C PRO A 232 -3.63 -6.86 -6.53
N ASP A 233 -4.52 -7.65 -7.14
CA ASP A 233 -5.80 -8.05 -6.56
C ASP A 233 -5.65 -8.99 -5.34
N GLU A 234 -4.58 -9.78 -5.28
CA GLU A 234 -4.28 -10.65 -4.13
C GLU A 234 -3.94 -9.81 -2.90
N VAL A 235 -3.03 -8.83 -3.07
CA VAL A 235 -2.65 -7.91 -2.00
C VAL A 235 -3.81 -6.98 -1.65
N ALA A 236 -4.62 -6.57 -2.62
CA ALA A 236 -5.81 -5.77 -2.37
C ALA A 236 -6.79 -6.51 -1.44
N ARG A 237 -7.00 -7.83 -1.62
CA ARG A 237 -7.82 -8.64 -0.71
C ARG A 237 -7.29 -8.67 0.71
N ALA A 238 -5.96 -8.76 0.89
CA ALA A 238 -5.33 -8.67 2.21
C ALA A 238 -5.52 -7.29 2.84
N CYS A 239 -5.38 -6.22 2.07
CA CYS A 239 -5.68 -4.85 2.53
C CYS A 239 -7.15 -4.73 2.96
N GLY A 240 -8.07 -5.27 2.18
CA GLY A 240 -9.49 -5.27 2.51
C GLY A 240 -9.82 -6.06 3.78
N PHE A 241 -9.17 -7.22 4.00
CA PHE A 241 -9.27 -7.97 5.26
C PHE A 241 -8.78 -7.13 6.45
N LEU A 242 -7.60 -6.54 6.36
CA LEU A 242 -7.04 -5.72 7.43
C LEU A 242 -7.83 -4.44 7.72
N SER A 243 -8.53 -3.91 6.72
CA SER A 243 -9.38 -2.72 6.82
C SER A 243 -10.81 -3.02 7.27
N SER A 244 -11.20 -4.29 7.31
CA SER A 244 -12.53 -4.75 7.72
C SER A 244 -12.57 -5.19 9.19
N GLU A 245 -13.75 -5.55 9.68
CA GLU A 245 -13.94 -6.10 11.03
C GLU A 245 -13.45 -7.55 11.15
N GLU A 246 -13.28 -8.26 10.02
CA GLU A 246 -12.83 -9.65 10.00
C GLU A 246 -11.45 -9.83 10.62
N SER A 247 -10.57 -8.83 10.51
CA SER A 247 -9.24 -8.85 11.14
C SER A 247 -9.26 -8.65 12.67
N GLY A 248 -10.43 -8.46 13.26
CA GLY A 248 -10.65 -8.44 14.71
C GLY A 248 -9.71 -7.49 15.45
N MET A 249 -8.95 -8.02 16.40
CA MET A 249 -8.00 -7.26 17.23
C MET A 249 -6.60 -7.12 16.62
N MET A 250 -6.39 -7.57 15.38
CA MET A 250 -5.08 -7.53 14.73
C MET A 250 -4.57 -6.09 14.58
N THR A 251 -3.51 -5.74 15.30
CA THR A 251 -2.83 -4.45 15.23
C THR A 251 -1.34 -4.60 15.52
N GLY A 252 -0.50 -3.76 14.92
CA GLY A 252 0.96 -3.84 15.02
C GLY A 252 1.57 -5.02 14.27
N ALA A 253 0.78 -5.80 13.54
CA ALA A 253 1.26 -6.93 12.77
C ALA A 253 2.01 -6.46 11.51
N ILE A 254 3.12 -7.12 11.25
CA ILE A 254 3.88 -7.05 10.01
C ILE A 254 3.74 -8.43 9.37
N ILE A 255 3.05 -8.48 8.25
CA ILE A 255 2.64 -9.72 7.61
C ILE A 255 3.41 -9.88 6.31
N ASP A 256 4.24 -10.91 6.23
CA ASP A 256 4.95 -11.25 5.00
C ASP A 256 3.96 -11.80 3.98
N PHE A 257 3.89 -11.14 2.84
CA PHE A 257 3.00 -11.49 1.73
C PHE A 257 3.84 -11.74 0.48
N ASP A 258 4.58 -12.84 0.51
CA ASP A 258 5.52 -13.24 -0.54
C ASP A 258 5.68 -14.77 -0.54
N GLN A 259 6.31 -15.26 -1.58
CA GLN A 259 6.78 -16.63 -1.71
C GLN A 259 8.21 -16.85 -1.18
N GLN A 260 8.88 -15.79 -0.75
CA GLN A 260 10.14 -15.86 -0.01
C GLN A 260 9.83 -16.01 1.49
N VAL A 261 10.41 -17.02 2.11
CA VAL A 261 10.29 -17.25 3.56
C VAL A 261 11.53 -16.73 4.26
N LEU A 262 11.38 -15.73 5.13
CA LEU A 262 12.49 -15.15 5.88
C LEU A 262 13.14 -16.17 6.79
N GLY A 263 14.47 -16.13 6.86
CA GLY A 263 15.26 -17.05 7.71
C GLY A 263 15.50 -18.42 7.09
N THR A 264 14.98 -18.69 5.89
CA THR A 264 15.32 -19.88 5.11
C THR A 264 16.39 -19.56 4.07
N GLY A 265 17.01 -20.59 3.50
CA GLY A 265 18.04 -20.39 2.46
C GLY A 265 17.48 -19.74 1.20
N ASN A 266 18.36 -19.14 0.40
CA ASN A 266 17.99 -18.48 -0.85
C ASN A 266 17.74 -19.45 -2.02
N SER A 267 17.94 -20.75 -1.82
CA SER A 267 17.65 -21.78 -2.83
C SER A 267 16.16 -22.09 -2.85
N ILE A 268 15.60 -22.12 -4.06
CA ILE A 268 14.26 -22.69 -4.27
C ILE A 268 14.36 -24.20 -3.95
N PRO A 269 13.54 -24.73 -3.04
CA PRO A 269 13.52 -26.18 -2.81
C PRO A 269 13.15 -26.89 -4.12
N GLU A 270 13.99 -27.81 -4.56
CA GLU A 270 13.59 -28.71 -5.64
C GLU A 270 12.55 -29.68 -5.11
N PRO A 271 11.48 -29.97 -5.86
CA PRO A 271 10.54 -31.00 -5.45
C PRO A 271 11.29 -32.33 -5.35
N PRO A 272 10.96 -33.17 -4.35
CA PRO A 272 11.55 -34.52 -4.28
C PRO A 272 11.29 -35.25 -5.59
N ALA A 273 12.29 -35.95 -6.09
CA ALA A 273 12.12 -36.84 -7.21
C ALA A 273 11.04 -37.88 -6.85
N VAL A 274 9.94 -37.86 -7.61
CA VAL A 274 8.83 -38.80 -7.45
C VAL A 274 9.19 -40.10 -8.15
#